data_df405a36953fa6fa908b482b411e9739
#
_entry.id   df405a36953fa6fa908b482b411e9739
#
_cell.length_a   1.000
_cell.length_b   1.000
_cell.length_c   1.000
_cell.angle_alpha   90.00
_cell.angle_beta   90.00
_cell.angle_gamma   90.00
#
_symmetry.space_group_name_H-M   'P 1'
#
loop_
_entity.id
_entity.type
_entity.pdbx_description
1 polymer ?
#
loop_
_entity_poly.entity_id
_entity_poly.type
_entity_poly.pdbx_seq_one_letter_code
_entity_poly.pdbx_strand_id
1 'polypeptide(L)'
;VCNVAPIPGETKVWQYITLMRRIYLIDCPGIVPVSAHDSETGTVLKGVVRVENLESPSEHIAALLSRVKPEYIKRTYNLESWKNADDFLAQLSARMGKLLRGGEPDLDTSAKMVLNDWIRGKIPFFVPPPMPEKRVSEQEDEADKTASLSEKRVRGVEQPIQKIPVVTKFT
;
A
#
# COMPACT_ATOMS: atom_id res chain seq x y z
N VAL A 1 -16.07 -18.51 3.98
CA VAL A 1 -15.40 -17.23 3.70
C VAL A 1 -14.65 -16.81 4.95
N CYS A 2 -13.36 -16.44 4.84
CA CYS A 2 -12.55 -15.98 5.96
C CYS A 2 -13.07 -14.64 6.48
N ASN A 3 -12.95 -14.40 7.78
CA ASN A 3 -13.11 -13.07 8.34
C ASN A 3 -11.88 -12.24 7.98
N VAL A 4 -12.10 -11.06 7.45
CA VAL A 4 -11.05 -10.11 7.07
C VAL A 4 -11.19 -8.86 7.93
N ALA A 5 -10.12 -8.49 8.60
CA ALA A 5 -10.06 -7.26 9.38
C ALA A 5 -8.76 -6.49 9.09
N PRO A 6 -8.77 -5.16 9.12
CA PRO A 6 -7.57 -4.34 8.94
C PRO A 6 -6.71 -4.27 10.22
N ILE A 7 -6.83 -5.25 11.10
CA ILE A 7 -6.16 -5.29 12.39
C ILE A 7 -5.10 -6.39 12.34
N PRO A 8 -3.84 -6.11 12.71
CA PRO A 8 -2.80 -7.12 12.74
C PRO A 8 -3.13 -8.26 13.73
N GLY A 9 -2.86 -9.50 13.33
CA GLY A 9 -3.09 -10.69 14.14
C GLY A 9 -4.55 -11.14 14.22
N GLU A 10 -5.38 -10.85 13.21
CA GLU A 10 -6.76 -11.36 13.13
C GLU A 10 -6.78 -12.87 12.94
N THR A 11 -6.05 -13.39 11.95
CA THR A 11 -5.91 -14.83 11.74
C THR A 11 -4.93 -15.42 12.74
N LYS A 12 -5.41 -16.23 13.68
CA LYS A 12 -4.58 -16.84 14.75
C LYS A 12 -4.31 -18.30 14.53
N VAL A 13 -5.18 -18.99 13.82
CA VAL A 13 -5.12 -20.43 13.59
C VAL A 13 -5.29 -20.74 12.11
N TRP A 14 -4.78 -21.90 11.70
CA TRP A 14 -4.97 -22.40 10.35
C TRP A 14 -6.41 -22.86 10.17
N GLN A 15 -7.01 -22.50 9.04
CA GLN A 15 -8.35 -22.92 8.69
C GLN A 15 -8.46 -23.32 7.22
N TYR A 16 -9.36 -24.25 6.95
CA TYR A 16 -9.62 -24.72 5.60
C TYR A 16 -10.92 -24.11 5.09
N ILE A 17 -10.88 -23.60 3.86
CA ILE A 17 -12.02 -23.02 3.19
C ILE A 17 -12.30 -23.79 1.92
N THR A 18 -13.46 -24.41 1.84
CA THR A 18 -13.88 -25.12 0.65
C THR A 18 -14.32 -24.13 -0.42
N LEU A 19 -13.63 -24.08 -1.56
CA LEU A 19 -14.04 -23.31 -2.73
C LEU A 19 -14.98 -24.10 -3.62
N MET A 20 -14.63 -25.35 -3.88
CA MET A 20 -15.36 -26.29 -4.71
C MET A 20 -15.19 -27.70 -4.17
N ARG A 21 -15.95 -28.64 -4.76
CA ARG A 21 -15.78 -30.06 -4.47
C ARG A 21 -14.33 -30.48 -4.70
N ARG A 22 -13.59 -30.85 -3.67
CA ARG A 22 -12.17 -31.24 -3.68
C ARG A 22 -11.14 -30.09 -3.87
N ILE A 23 -11.55 -28.84 -3.80
CA ILE A 23 -10.62 -27.69 -3.83
C ILE A 23 -10.77 -26.92 -2.52
N TYR A 24 -9.68 -26.82 -1.79
CA TYR A 24 -9.61 -26.16 -0.50
C TYR A 24 -8.54 -25.07 -0.54
N LEU A 25 -8.82 -23.95 0.10
CA LEU A 25 -7.82 -22.96 0.44
C LEU A 25 -7.41 -23.14 1.89
N ILE A 26 -6.14 -22.95 2.15
CA ILE A 26 -5.60 -22.89 3.51
C ILE A 26 -5.40 -21.42 3.85
N ASP A 27 -6.17 -20.94 4.82
CA ASP A 27 -5.92 -19.63 5.42
C ASP A 27 -5.02 -19.83 6.64
N CYS A 28 -3.90 -19.12 6.68
CA CYS A 28 -2.91 -19.20 7.75
C CYS A 28 -2.50 -17.83 8.22
N PRO A 29 -2.01 -17.68 9.46
CA PRO A 29 -1.48 -16.41 9.94
C PRO A 29 -0.42 -15.84 9.01
N GLY A 30 -0.55 -14.56 8.65
CA GLY A 30 0.45 -13.84 7.87
C GLY A 30 1.72 -13.61 8.68
N ILE A 31 2.86 -13.57 8.02
CA ILE A 31 4.15 -13.25 8.61
C ILE A 31 4.64 -11.97 7.95
N VAL A 32 4.98 -10.97 8.75
CA VAL A 32 5.70 -9.78 8.28
C VAL A 32 7.16 -9.92 8.70
N PRO A 33 8.09 -10.15 7.74
CA PRO A 33 9.50 -10.22 8.08
C PRO A 33 9.97 -8.86 8.58
N VAL A 34 10.58 -8.85 9.77
CA VAL A 34 11.23 -7.64 10.30
C VAL A 34 12.59 -7.54 9.64
N SER A 35 12.83 -6.47 8.91
CA SER A 35 14.14 -6.16 8.35
C SER A 35 14.97 -5.45 9.42
N ALA A 36 16.27 -5.78 9.51
CA ALA A 36 17.20 -5.09 10.42
C ALA A 36 17.33 -3.59 10.13
N HIS A 37 16.89 -3.16 8.93
CA HIS A 37 16.90 -1.76 8.51
C HIS A 37 15.54 -1.06 8.63
N ASP A 38 14.52 -1.75 9.14
CA ASP A 38 13.21 -1.13 9.34
C ASP A 38 13.27 -0.15 10.53
N SER A 39 12.94 1.10 10.27
CA SER A 39 12.70 2.06 11.33
C SER A 39 11.40 1.73 12.07
N GLU A 40 11.29 2.13 13.33
CA GLU A 40 10.06 1.99 14.11
C GLU A 40 8.85 2.56 13.35
N THR A 41 8.99 3.76 12.81
CA THR A 41 7.97 4.40 11.97
C THR A 41 7.63 3.56 10.74
N GLY A 42 8.63 2.93 10.11
CA GLY A 42 8.42 2.02 8.99
C GLY A 42 7.53 0.83 9.37
N THR A 43 7.76 0.25 10.53
CA THR A 43 7.00 -0.88 11.09
C THR A 43 5.55 -0.46 11.39
N VAL A 44 5.37 0.71 11.99
CA VAL A 44 4.03 1.28 12.26
C VAL A 44 3.25 1.50 10.96
N LEU A 45 3.87 2.12 9.94
CA LEU A 45 3.22 2.39 8.67
C LEU A 45 2.95 1.13 7.82
N LYS A 46 3.66 0.02 8.07
CA LYS A 46 3.34 -1.29 7.51
C LYS A 46 2.13 -1.96 8.17
N GLY A 47 1.61 -1.38 9.26
CA GLY A 47 0.47 -1.93 9.99
C GLY A 47 0.79 -3.21 10.78
N VAL A 48 2.04 -3.40 11.19
CA VAL A 48 2.47 -4.56 11.98
C VAL A 48 2.12 -4.39 13.45
N VAL A 49 2.20 -3.17 13.95
CA VAL A 49 1.92 -2.81 15.34
C VAL A 49 0.53 -2.20 15.43
N ARG A 50 -0.18 -2.50 16.50
CA ARG A 50 -1.47 -1.88 16.79
C ARG A 50 -1.27 -0.42 17.17
N VAL A 51 -1.98 0.47 16.51
CA VAL A 51 -1.88 1.93 16.72
C VAL A 51 -2.22 2.33 18.16
N GLU A 52 -3.11 1.57 18.80
CA GLU A 52 -3.53 1.83 20.18
C GLU A 52 -2.39 1.71 21.19
N ASN A 53 -1.39 0.86 20.88
CA ASN A 53 -0.26 0.57 21.76
C ASN A 53 0.94 1.52 21.56
N LEU A 54 0.83 2.49 20.65
CA LEU A 54 1.90 3.46 20.41
C LEU A 54 1.94 4.50 21.52
N GLU A 55 3.14 4.75 22.04
CA GLU A 55 3.38 5.78 23.05
C GLU A 55 3.31 7.18 22.45
N SER A 56 3.98 7.41 21.30
CA SER A 56 4.07 8.71 20.62
C SER A 56 3.54 8.62 19.17
N PRO A 57 2.22 8.49 18.94
CA PRO A 57 1.66 8.32 17.60
C PRO A 57 1.86 9.56 16.70
N SER A 58 1.99 10.76 17.29
CA SER A 58 2.21 12.01 16.56
C SER A 58 3.52 12.05 15.78
N GLU A 59 4.58 11.42 16.29
CA GLU A 59 5.90 11.40 15.63
C GLU A 59 5.90 10.70 14.28
N HIS A 60 5.02 9.72 14.09
CA HIS A 60 4.94 8.94 12.86
C HIS A 60 4.20 9.66 11.72
N ILE A 61 3.47 10.73 12.05
CA ILE A 61 2.65 11.47 11.07
C ILE A 61 3.50 12.20 10.05
N ALA A 62 4.66 12.76 10.44
CA ALA A 62 5.56 13.43 9.52
C ALA A 62 6.01 12.51 8.37
N ALA A 63 6.35 11.27 8.69
CA ALA A 63 6.73 10.27 7.69
C ALA A 63 5.55 9.83 6.81
N LEU A 64 4.35 9.76 7.36
CA LEU A 64 3.14 9.48 6.59
C LEU A 64 2.86 10.61 5.59
N LEU A 65 2.91 11.87 6.03
CA LEU A 65 2.70 13.05 5.19
C LEU A 65 3.72 13.14 4.06
N SER A 66 4.97 12.69 4.27
CA SER A 66 6.00 12.67 3.23
C SER A 66 5.76 11.59 2.16
N ARG A 67 5.09 10.49 2.51
CA ARG A 67 4.78 9.39 1.58
C ARG A 67 3.57 9.67 0.71
N VAL A 68 2.57 10.33 1.27
CA VAL A 68 1.28 10.56 0.61
C VAL A 68 1.27 11.91 -0.10
N LYS A 69 0.71 11.95 -1.31
CA LYS A 69 0.53 13.23 -2.02
C LYS A 69 -0.39 14.15 -1.21
N PRO A 70 -0.02 15.42 -1.03
CA PRO A 70 -0.82 16.38 -0.25
C PRO A 70 -2.27 16.50 -0.72
N GLU A 71 -2.51 16.34 -2.01
CA GLU A 71 -3.84 16.40 -2.63
C GLU A 71 -4.81 15.35 -2.07
N TYR A 72 -4.29 14.14 -1.83
CA TYR A 72 -5.11 13.06 -1.27
C TYR A 72 -5.49 13.35 0.18
N ILE A 73 -4.55 13.88 0.96
CA ILE A 73 -4.78 14.25 2.36
C ILE A 73 -5.77 15.41 2.44
N LYS A 74 -5.59 16.44 1.60
CA LYS A 74 -6.53 17.57 1.49
C LYS A 74 -7.94 17.08 1.22
N ARG A 75 -8.09 16.17 0.25
CA ARG A 75 -9.39 15.62 -0.11
C ARG A 75 -10.00 14.74 0.99
N THR A 76 -9.18 13.92 1.66
CA THR A 76 -9.66 12.97 2.67
C THR A 76 -10.13 13.70 3.94
N TYR A 77 -9.36 14.70 4.38
CA TYR A 77 -9.65 15.43 5.62
C TYR A 77 -10.27 16.81 5.39
N ASN A 78 -10.41 17.21 4.12
CA ASN A 78 -10.94 18.51 3.70
C ASN A 78 -10.20 19.69 4.36
N LEU A 79 -8.86 19.62 4.36
CA LEU A 79 -7.96 20.66 4.84
C LEU A 79 -7.31 21.35 3.65
N GLU A 80 -7.12 22.66 3.71
CA GLU A 80 -6.56 23.42 2.60
C GLU A 80 -5.03 23.39 2.57
N SER A 81 -4.39 23.63 3.70
CA SER A 81 -2.93 23.65 3.81
C SER A 81 -2.48 23.45 5.25
N TRP A 82 -1.27 22.97 5.42
CA TRP A 82 -0.59 22.84 6.70
C TRP A 82 0.90 23.10 6.51
N LYS A 83 1.57 23.57 7.55
CA LYS A 83 3.01 23.85 7.55
C LYS A 83 3.83 22.62 7.96
N ASN A 84 3.46 22.01 9.07
CA ASN A 84 4.14 20.89 9.71
C ASN A 84 3.14 19.81 10.09
N ALA A 85 3.65 18.65 10.55
CA ALA A 85 2.80 17.56 11.03
C ALA A 85 1.94 17.98 12.25
N ASP A 86 2.50 18.76 13.15
CA ASP A 86 1.78 19.24 14.33
C ASP A 86 0.67 20.23 13.94
N ASP A 87 0.92 21.12 13.00
CA ASP A 87 -0.10 22.04 12.48
C ASP A 87 -1.23 21.27 11.77
N PHE A 88 -0.87 20.24 11.01
CA PHE A 88 -1.86 19.33 10.41
C PHE A 88 -2.74 18.66 11.46
N LEU A 89 -2.12 18.10 12.51
CA LEU A 89 -2.84 17.44 13.59
C LEU A 89 -3.69 18.43 14.40
N ALA A 90 -3.19 19.63 14.65
CA ALA A 90 -3.94 20.67 15.38
C ALA A 90 -5.21 21.11 14.59
N GLN A 91 -5.07 21.37 13.30
CA GLN A 91 -6.21 21.72 12.44
C GLN A 91 -7.21 20.56 12.36
N LEU A 92 -6.72 19.33 12.25
CA LEU A 92 -7.55 18.14 12.22
C LEU A 92 -8.29 17.93 13.53
N SER A 93 -7.60 18.08 14.67
CA SER A 93 -8.18 17.97 16.03
C SER A 93 -9.29 18.98 16.24
N ALA A 94 -9.05 20.22 15.88
CA ALA A 94 -10.05 21.29 15.97
C ALA A 94 -11.29 20.98 15.11
N ARG A 95 -11.05 20.49 13.89
CA ARG A 95 -12.15 20.16 12.97
C ARG A 95 -12.98 18.97 13.42
N MET A 96 -12.32 17.94 13.96
CA MET A 96 -12.96 16.71 14.45
C MET A 96 -13.52 16.85 15.87
N GLY A 97 -13.28 17.98 16.53
CA GLY A 97 -13.70 18.20 17.90
C GLY A 97 -12.92 17.35 18.93
N LYS A 98 -11.69 16.94 18.58
CA LYS A 98 -10.79 16.20 19.48
C LYS A 98 -9.95 17.18 20.28
N LEU A 99 -10.52 17.64 21.38
CA LEU A 99 -9.89 18.66 22.23
C LEU A 99 -9.73 18.09 23.65
N LEU A 100 -8.63 18.48 24.29
CA LEU A 100 -8.36 18.22 25.70
C LEU A 100 -9.17 19.15 26.60
N ARG A 101 -9.13 18.87 27.93
CA ARG A 101 -9.70 19.77 28.93
C ARG A 101 -8.95 21.10 28.88
N GLY A 102 -9.64 22.15 28.46
CA GLY A 102 -9.03 23.47 28.24
C GLY A 102 -9.11 23.97 26.79
N GLY A 103 -9.57 23.12 25.85
CA GLY A 103 -9.74 23.49 24.45
C GLY A 103 -8.48 23.33 23.60
N GLU A 104 -7.41 22.77 24.15
CA GLU A 104 -6.21 22.44 23.41
C GLU A 104 -6.43 21.24 22.47
N PRO A 105 -5.81 21.22 21.26
CA PRO A 105 -5.95 20.12 20.34
C PRO A 105 -5.30 18.82 20.87
N ASP A 106 -6.04 17.72 20.84
CA ASP A 106 -5.52 16.40 21.18
C ASP A 106 -4.81 15.80 19.95
N LEU A 107 -3.49 16.01 19.89
CA LEU A 107 -2.66 15.59 18.78
C LEU A 107 -2.54 14.06 18.70
N ASP A 108 -2.41 13.40 19.85
CA ASP A 108 -2.20 11.95 19.89
C ASP A 108 -3.45 11.17 19.48
N THR A 109 -4.62 11.56 19.96
CA THR A 109 -5.87 10.94 19.51
C THR A 109 -6.09 11.14 18.01
N SER A 110 -5.80 12.33 17.50
CA SER A 110 -5.90 12.63 16.08
C SER A 110 -4.86 11.87 15.25
N ALA A 111 -3.64 11.72 15.75
CA ALA A 111 -2.61 10.91 15.11
C ALA A 111 -3.00 9.43 15.03
N LYS A 112 -3.51 8.85 16.14
CA LYS A 112 -4.05 7.47 16.15
C LYS A 112 -5.15 7.28 15.12
N MET A 113 -6.03 8.27 14.96
CA MET A 113 -7.08 8.22 13.96
C MET A 113 -6.52 8.22 12.53
N VAL A 114 -5.55 9.09 12.23
CA VAL A 114 -4.91 9.18 10.90
C VAL A 114 -4.14 7.89 10.58
N LEU A 115 -3.41 7.32 11.52
CA LEU A 115 -2.70 6.06 11.35
C LEU A 115 -3.67 4.89 11.11
N ASN A 116 -4.80 4.84 11.83
CA ASN A 116 -5.84 3.86 11.59
C ASN A 116 -6.48 4.02 10.20
N ASP A 117 -6.73 5.26 9.77
CA ASP A 117 -7.25 5.54 8.43
C ASP A 117 -6.26 5.14 7.32
N TRP A 118 -4.96 5.29 7.57
CA TRP A 118 -3.89 4.80 6.70
C TRP A 118 -3.92 3.27 6.58
N ILE A 119 -3.90 2.56 7.70
CA ILE A 119 -3.91 1.08 7.74
C ILE A 119 -5.18 0.51 7.09
N ARG A 120 -6.31 1.17 7.26
CA ARG A 120 -7.59 0.79 6.65
C ARG A 120 -7.70 1.15 5.17
N GLY A 121 -6.71 1.85 4.61
CA GLY A 121 -6.71 2.25 3.21
C GLY A 121 -7.70 3.37 2.86
N LYS A 122 -8.14 4.17 3.82
CA LYS A 122 -8.97 5.35 3.55
C LYS A 122 -8.20 6.47 2.88
N ILE A 123 -6.88 6.53 3.13
CA ILE A 123 -5.98 7.49 2.50
C ILE A 123 -5.46 6.84 1.21
N PRO A 124 -5.78 7.38 0.03
CA PRO A 124 -5.34 6.82 -1.24
C PRO A 124 -3.80 6.86 -1.35
N PHE A 125 -3.22 5.74 -1.71
CA PHE A 125 -1.77 5.62 -1.93
C PHE A 125 -1.49 4.56 -2.97
N PHE A 126 -0.56 4.83 -3.88
CA PHE A 126 -0.05 3.85 -4.82
C PHE A 126 1.42 4.13 -5.14
N VAL A 127 2.15 3.08 -5.43
CA VAL A 127 3.52 3.16 -5.94
C VAL A 127 3.48 2.77 -7.42
N PRO A 128 3.91 3.66 -8.34
CA PRO A 128 3.96 3.31 -9.74
C PRO A 128 4.97 2.15 -9.95
N PRO A 129 4.73 1.27 -10.93
CA PRO A 129 5.69 0.24 -11.26
C PRO A 129 7.01 0.88 -11.70
N PRO A 130 8.16 0.22 -11.44
CA PRO A 130 9.44 0.72 -11.93
C PRO A 130 9.37 0.84 -13.45
N MET A 131 9.70 2.03 -13.96
CA MET A 131 9.81 2.21 -15.40
C MET A 131 10.91 1.28 -15.91
N PRO A 132 10.69 0.50 -16.98
CA PRO A 132 11.75 -0.27 -17.58
C PRO A 132 12.85 0.73 -17.95
N GLU A 133 14.06 0.49 -17.43
CA GLU A 133 15.21 1.26 -17.84
C GLU A 133 15.31 1.17 -19.37
N LYS A 134 15.19 2.31 -20.05
CA LYS A 134 15.54 2.39 -21.46
C LYS A 134 17.00 1.96 -21.50
N ARG A 135 17.27 0.76 -22.02
CA ARG A 135 18.63 0.38 -22.36
C ARG A 135 19.12 1.47 -23.28
N VAL A 136 19.99 2.32 -22.78
CA VAL A 136 20.78 3.24 -23.57
C VAL A 136 21.66 2.32 -24.41
N SER A 137 21.22 1.96 -25.60
CA SER A 137 22.08 1.37 -26.58
C SER A 137 23.02 2.48 -27.02
N GLU A 138 24.25 2.41 -26.53
CA GLU A 138 25.39 3.04 -27.16
C GLU A 138 25.39 2.57 -28.60
N GLN A 139 25.07 3.44 -29.50
CA GLN A 139 25.45 3.42 -30.89
C GLN A 139 25.44 4.87 -31.36
N GLU A 140 26.57 5.50 -31.14
CA GLU A 140 27.06 6.56 -32.02
C GLU A 140 27.61 5.89 -33.28
N ASP A 141 27.40 6.60 -34.40
CA ASP A 141 28.04 6.45 -35.72
C ASP A 141 27.46 5.35 -36.66
N GLU A 142 26.58 5.76 -37.55
CA GLU A 142 26.86 5.90 -38.99
C GLU A 142 25.65 6.47 -39.72
N ALA A 143 25.91 7.56 -40.42
CA ALA A 143 25.00 8.22 -41.30
C ALA A 143 24.66 7.37 -42.53
N ASP A 144 23.42 7.56 -43.00
CA ASP A 144 23.01 7.39 -44.43
C ASP A 144 22.75 5.99 -44.94
N LYS A 145 21.43 5.65 -45.04
CA LYS A 145 20.81 5.13 -46.28
C LYS A 145 19.33 4.78 -46.08
N THR A 146 18.52 5.64 -46.68
CA THR A 146 17.25 5.33 -47.41
C THR A 146 16.33 4.22 -46.93
N ALA A 147 15.15 4.65 -46.56
CA ALA A 147 13.81 4.10 -46.89
C ALA A 147 13.67 2.59 -47.04
N SER A 148 12.99 1.96 -46.10
CA SER A 148 11.83 1.13 -46.42
C SER A 148 11.04 0.76 -45.16
N LEU A 149 9.76 1.03 -45.23
CA LEU A 149 8.73 0.64 -44.24
C LEU A 149 8.74 -0.88 -44.07
N SER A 150 8.87 -1.34 -42.82
CA SER A 150 8.20 -2.57 -42.43
C SER A 150 7.90 -2.52 -40.93
N GLU A 151 6.64 -2.47 -40.62
CA GLU A 151 6.06 -2.65 -39.30
C GLU A 151 6.58 -3.94 -38.66
N LYS A 152 7.52 -3.84 -37.71
CA LYS A 152 7.81 -4.98 -36.84
C LYS A 152 6.75 -5.01 -35.73
N ARG A 153 5.65 -5.72 -36.01
CA ARG A 153 4.77 -6.26 -34.99
C ARG A 153 5.61 -6.96 -33.93
N VAL A 154 5.50 -6.50 -32.69
CA VAL A 154 5.97 -7.26 -31.53
C VAL A 154 5.24 -8.60 -31.56
N ARG A 155 5.93 -9.67 -31.91
CA ARG A 155 5.39 -11.02 -31.80
C ARG A 155 5.20 -11.30 -30.32
N GLY A 156 3.97 -11.21 -29.85
CA GLY A 156 3.56 -11.82 -28.60
C GLY A 156 3.90 -13.30 -28.64
N VAL A 157 4.42 -13.84 -27.56
CA VAL A 157 4.64 -15.27 -27.42
C VAL A 157 3.25 -15.93 -27.46
N GLU A 158 2.86 -16.47 -28.62
CA GLU A 158 1.68 -17.31 -28.74
C GLU A 158 1.92 -18.60 -27.95
N GLN A 159 1.34 -18.69 -26.77
CA GLN A 159 1.27 -19.96 -26.07
C GLN A 159 0.23 -20.85 -26.76
N PRO A 160 0.63 -21.99 -27.32
CA PRO A 160 -0.30 -22.91 -27.95
C PRO A 160 -1.14 -23.61 -26.89
N ILE A 161 -2.23 -22.98 -26.49
CA ILE A 161 -3.18 -23.48 -25.47
C ILE A 161 -3.69 -24.89 -25.84
N GLN A 162 -3.74 -25.21 -27.13
CA GLN A 162 -4.13 -26.52 -27.64
C GLN A 162 -3.16 -27.68 -27.29
N LYS A 163 -1.94 -27.37 -26.83
CA LYS A 163 -0.96 -28.41 -26.43
C LYS A 163 -0.91 -28.68 -24.93
N ILE A 164 -1.76 -28.07 -24.13
CA ILE A 164 -1.86 -28.37 -22.72
C ILE A 164 -2.72 -29.64 -22.56
N PRO A 165 -2.16 -30.75 -22.07
CA PRO A 165 -2.94 -31.97 -21.88
C PRO A 165 -3.93 -31.75 -20.73
N VAL A 166 -5.19 -31.55 -21.09
CA VAL A 166 -6.28 -31.47 -20.10
C VAL A 166 -6.70 -32.91 -19.80
N VAL A 167 -6.39 -33.38 -18.60
CA VAL A 167 -6.88 -34.68 -18.12
C VAL A 167 -8.38 -34.57 -17.84
N THR A 168 -9.19 -35.05 -18.79
CA THR A 168 -10.67 -34.99 -18.72
C THR A 168 -11.30 -36.19 -18.03
N LYS A 169 -10.53 -37.17 -17.55
CA LYS A 169 -11.06 -38.35 -16.85
C LYS A 169 -10.64 -38.34 -15.39
N PHE A 170 -11.56 -37.93 -14.54
CA PHE A 170 -11.53 -38.22 -13.13
C PHE A 170 -12.32 -39.52 -12.90
N THR A 171 -11.62 -40.61 -12.62
CA THR A 171 -12.23 -41.83 -12.08
C THR A 171 -12.36 -41.72 -10.58
#